data_67a4cf38ce38b40113a2f8351bda81ac
#
_entry.id   67a4cf38ce38b40113a2f8351bda81ac
#
_cell.length_a   1.000
_cell.length_b   1.000
_cell.length_c   1.000
_cell.angle_alpha   90.00
_cell.angle_beta   90.00
_cell.angle_gamma   90.00
#
_symmetry.space_group_name_H-M   'P 1'
#
loop_
_entity.id
_entity.type
_entity.pdbx_description
1 polymer ?
#
loop_
_entity_poly.entity_id
_entity_poly.type
_entity_poly.pdbx_seq_one_letter_code
_entity_poly.pdbx_strand_id
1 'polypeptide(L)'
;MDWTSTASRPSSRLKVQMIFQDPSASLNPRLRVDRIVGEGALLHGLTDRRGFDAYVSAQLERAGLSAQLRQRYPHQFSGGQRQRIGIARALAVQPQLLVCDESVAALDVSIQAQILNLFMDLRDELGLTYLFISHDLGVVEHLCDRVVVMYLGRVVESASVDELFARANHPYTQALLAQIPRFDVRSTRYDAIEGEIPSPLSPPSGCHFHPRCPYATARCREEAPALREVSPNHLSACHLNEQP
;
A
#
# COMPACT_ATOMS: atom_id res chain seq x y z
N MET A 1 -40.19 -1.66 -22.26
CA MET A 1 -39.66 -1.27 -20.91
C MET A 1 -38.44 -0.41 -21.17
N ASP A 2 -38.64 0.89 -21.09
CA ASP A 2 -37.64 1.91 -21.44
C ASP A 2 -36.60 2.02 -20.34
N TRP A 3 -35.36 1.69 -20.65
CA TRP A 3 -34.20 2.03 -19.86
C TRP A 3 -33.72 3.44 -20.22
N THR A 4 -34.50 4.45 -19.84
CA THR A 4 -34.09 5.85 -20.00
C THR A 4 -33.15 6.25 -18.87
N SER A 5 -31.92 6.48 -19.26
CA SER A 5 -30.90 7.39 -18.72
C SER A 5 -31.25 8.10 -17.40
N THR A 6 -30.82 7.51 -16.29
CA THR A 6 -30.36 8.30 -15.17
C THR A 6 -28.82 8.22 -15.22
N ALA A 7 -28.17 9.34 -15.55
CA ALA A 7 -26.75 9.54 -15.31
C ALA A 7 -26.53 9.43 -13.79
N SER A 8 -26.44 8.22 -13.28
CA SER A 8 -26.11 7.96 -11.90
C SER A 8 -24.71 8.45 -11.66
N ARG A 9 -24.54 9.30 -10.64
CA ARG A 9 -23.22 9.63 -10.10
C ARG A 9 -22.40 8.36 -10.02
N PRO A 10 -21.12 8.38 -10.45
CA PRO A 10 -20.27 7.19 -10.38
C PRO A 10 -20.39 6.59 -8.98
N SER A 11 -20.72 5.30 -8.90
CA SER A 11 -20.93 4.65 -7.62
C SER A 11 -19.67 4.85 -6.78
N SER A 12 -19.82 4.99 -5.44
CA SER A 12 -18.67 5.14 -4.53
C SER A 12 -17.60 4.06 -4.73
N ARG A 13 -17.98 2.90 -5.29
CA ARG A 13 -17.10 1.78 -5.64
C ARG A 13 -16.09 2.09 -6.75
N LEU A 14 -16.40 2.99 -7.68
CA LEU A 14 -15.45 3.40 -8.72
C LEU A 14 -14.38 4.34 -8.16
N LYS A 15 -14.71 5.09 -7.14
CA LYS A 15 -13.80 6.07 -6.52
C LYS A 15 -12.65 5.41 -5.75
N VAL A 16 -12.80 4.16 -5.35
CA VAL A 16 -11.80 3.38 -4.63
C VAL A 16 -11.45 2.15 -5.46
N GLN A 17 -10.19 2.02 -5.82
CA GLN A 17 -9.68 0.86 -6.53
C GLN A 17 -8.53 0.23 -5.75
N MET A 18 -8.26 -1.05 -6.02
CA MET A 18 -7.21 -1.81 -5.34
C MET A 18 -6.21 -2.39 -6.33
N ILE A 19 -4.94 -2.24 -6.00
CA ILE A 19 -3.81 -2.88 -6.67
C ILE A 19 -3.30 -3.96 -5.73
N PHE A 20 -3.34 -5.22 -6.20
CA PHE A 20 -3.04 -6.40 -5.40
C PHE A 20 -1.56 -6.74 -5.39
N GLN A 21 -1.14 -7.47 -4.37
CA GLN A 21 0.23 -7.96 -4.16
C GLN A 21 0.73 -8.85 -5.30
N ASP A 22 -0.10 -9.80 -5.77
CA ASP A 22 0.24 -10.68 -6.89
C ASP A 22 -0.41 -10.21 -8.19
N PRO A 23 0.36 -9.57 -9.09
CA PRO A 23 -0.16 -9.12 -10.35
C PRO A 23 -0.60 -10.29 -11.26
N SER A 24 -0.03 -11.48 -11.08
CA SER A 24 -0.38 -12.66 -11.89
C SER A 24 -1.75 -13.22 -11.50
N ALA A 25 -2.03 -13.33 -10.21
CA ALA A 25 -3.32 -13.79 -9.70
C ALA A 25 -4.43 -12.77 -9.93
N SER A 26 -4.10 -11.48 -10.02
CA SER A 26 -5.07 -10.40 -10.20
C SER A 26 -5.57 -10.20 -11.63
N LEU A 27 -4.88 -10.76 -12.64
CA LEU A 27 -5.21 -10.60 -14.05
C LEU A 27 -5.79 -11.92 -14.60
N ASN A 28 -6.94 -11.86 -15.25
CA ASN A 28 -7.51 -13.04 -15.91
C ASN A 28 -6.63 -13.46 -17.10
N PRO A 29 -5.95 -14.64 -17.06
CA PRO A 29 -4.99 -15.06 -18.08
C PRO A 29 -5.64 -15.38 -19.44
N ARG A 30 -6.96 -15.53 -19.48
CA ARG A 30 -7.72 -15.84 -20.69
C ARG A 30 -8.18 -14.61 -21.46
N LEU A 31 -8.04 -13.42 -20.85
CA LEU A 31 -8.41 -12.16 -21.47
C LEU A 31 -7.19 -11.44 -22.01
N ARG A 32 -7.36 -10.70 -23.10
CA ARG A 32 -6.34 -9.78 -23.61
C ARG A 32 -6.27 -8.55 -22.71
N VAL A 33 -5.12 -7.88 -22.72
CA VAL A 33 -4.86 -6.69 -21.91
C VAL A 33 -5.89 -5.58 -22.17
N ASP A 34 -6.30 -5.35 -23.44
CA ASP A 34 -7.33 -4.38 -23.76
C ASP A 34 -8.63 -4.61 -22.99
N ARG A 35 -9.05 -5.87 -22.86
CA ARG A 35 -10.26 -6.24 -22.12
C ARG A 35 -10.07 -6.07 -20.62
N ILE A 36 -8.92 -6.52 -20.08
CA ILE A 36 -8.61 -6.39 -18.66
C ILE A 36 -8.64 -4.92 -18.21
N VAL A 37 -8.06 -4.02 -19.00
CA VAL A 37 -7.96 -2.60 -18.66
C VAL A 37 -9.26 -1.87 -18.93
N GLY A 38 -9.90 -2.12 -20.09
CA GLY A 38 -10.98 -1.27 -20.57
C GLY A 38 -12.40 -1.72 -20.18
N GLU A 39 -12.60 -2.98 -19.72
CA GLU A 39 -13.94 -3.51 -19.42
C GLU A 39 -14.69 -2.66 -18.39
N GLY A 40 -14.03 -2.28 -17.30
CA GLY A 40 -14.63 -1.42 -16.27
C GLY A 40 -15.03 -0.05 -16.81
N ALA A 41 -14.18 0.57 -17.61
CA ALA A 41 -14.44 1.87 -18.21
C ALA A 41 -15.64 1.82 -19.19
N LEU A 42 -15.71 0.75 -20.00
CA LEU A 42 -16.82 0.54 -20.93
C LEU A 42 -18.15 0.30 -20.19
N LEU A 43 -18.12 -0.54 -19.15
CA LEU A 43 -19.31 -0.87 -18.34
C LEU A 43 -19.89 0.38 -17.65
N HIS A 44 -19.03 1.28 -17.22
CA HIS A 44 -19.44 2.49 -16.50
C HIS A 44 -19.56 3.74 -17.38
N GLY A 45 -19.49 3.57 -18.71
CA GLY A 45 -19.73 4.65 -19.67
C GLY A 45 -18.63 5.73 -19.70
N LEU A 46 -17.42 5.41 -19.23
CA LEU A 46 -16.26 6.31 -19.31
C LEU A 46 -15.65 6.32 -20.73
N THR A 47 -15.96 5.30 -21.51
CA THR A 47 -15.69 5.22 -22.95
C THR A 47 -16.82 4.45 -23.64
N ASP A 48 -16.96 4.61 -24.94
CA ASP A 48 -17.84 3.83 -25.78
C ASP A 48 -17.04 2.84 -26.65
N ARG A 49 -17.74 2.03 -27.47
CA ARG A 49 -17.07 1.07 -28.36
C ARG A 49 -16.15 1.71 -29.40
N ARG A 50 -16.43 2.95 -29.81
CA ARG A 50 -15.63 3.68 -30.83
C ARG A 50 -14.37 4.26 -30.21
N GLY A 51 -14.45 4.78 -28.98
CA GLY A 51 -13.33 5.33 -28.24
C GLY A 51 -12.49 4.31 -27.48
N PHE A 52 -12.95 3.05 -27.39
CA PHE A 52 -12.36 2.03 -26.52
C PHE A 52 -10.86 1.84 -26.72
N ASP A 53 -10.40 1.65 -27.97
CA ASP A 53 -8.99 1.37 -28.26
C ASP A 53 -8.09 2.56 -27.89
N ALA A 54 -8.54 3.79 -28.19
CA ALA A 54 -7.81 5.01 -27.83
C ALA A 54 -7.76 5.19 -26.31
N TYR A 55 -8.89 4.93 -25.61
CA TYR A 55 -8.97 5.02 -24.17
C TYR A 55 -8.02 4.04 -23.47
N VAL A 56 -8.04 2.78 -23.85
CA VAL A 56 -7.15 1.74 -23.28
C VAL A 56 -5.69 2.05 -23.59
N SER A 57 -5.39 2.50 -24.80
CA SER A 57 -4.04 2.90 -25.18
C SER A 57 -3.49 3.99 -24.26
N ALA A 58 -4.28 5.03 -24.01
CA ALA A 58 -3.91 6.13 -23.10
C ALA A 58 -3.67 5.63 -21.65
N GLN A 59 -4.50 4.69 -21.15
CA GLN A 59 -4.28 4.14 -19.80
C GLN A 59 -3.01 3.28 -19.72
N LEU A 60 -2.69 2.52 -20.77
CA LEU A 60 -1.44 1.75 -20.82
C LEU A 60 -0.22 2.66 -20.87
N GLU A 61 -0.24 3.68 -21.71
CA GLU A 61 0.86 4.67 -21.82
C GLU A 61 1.07 5.41 -20.51
N ARG A 62 0.00 5.81 -19.82
CA ARG A 62 0.04 6.42 -18.47
C ARG A 62 0.67 5.48 -17.44
N ALA A 63 0.47 4.17 -17.55
CA ALA A 63 1.14 3.17 -16.71
C ALA A 63 2.55 2.79 -17.21
N GLY A 64 3.10 3.49 -18.22
CA GLY A 64 4.43 3.25 -18.78
C GLY A 64 4.52 1.99 -19.65
N LEU A 65 3.42 1.60 -20.31
CA LEU A 65 3.38 0.49 -21.27
C LEU A 65 3.04 1.00 -22.67
N SER A 66 3.67 0.43 -23.70
CA SER A 66 3.33 0.74 -25.08
C SER A 66 1.90 0.30 -25.42
N ALA A 67 1.12 1.18 -26.05
CA ALA A 67 -0.22 0.92 -26.56
C ALA A 67 -0.30 -0.30 -27.51
N GLN A 68 0.81 -0.60 -28.21
CA GLN A 68 0.88 -1.75 -29.12
C GLN A 68 0.70 -3.09 -28.40
N LEU A 69 0.96 -3.14 -27.10
CA LEU A 69 0.89 -4.36 -26.28
C LEU A 69 -0.55 -4.73 -25.87
N ARG A 70 -1.54 -3.87 -26.12
CA ARG A 70 -2.93 -4.05 -25.68
C ARG A 70 -3.62 -5.34 -26.12
N GLN A 71 -3.19 -5.91 -27.26
CA GLN A 71 -3.78 -7.15 -27.79
C GLN A 71 -3.14 -8.43 -27.26
N ARG A 72 -2.07 -8.32 -26.45
CA ARG A 72 -1.39 -9.46 -25.85
C ARG A 72 -2.15 -10.00 -24.63
N TYR A 73 -1.75 -11.19 -24.19
CA TYR A 73 -2.26 -11.86 -23.00
C TYR A 73 -1.28 -11.71 -21.83
N PRO A 74 -1.76 -11.73 -20.56
CA PRO A 74 -0.92 -11.52 -19.37
C PRO A 74 0.33 -12.41 -19.29
N HIS A 75 0.25 -13.67 -19.73
CA HIS A 75 1.39 -14.60 -19.72
C HIS A 75 2.55 -14.19 -20.63
N GLN A 76 2.35 -13.23 -21.54
CA GLN A 76 3.37 -12.72 -22.47
C GLN A 76 4.14 -11.52 -21.89
N PHE A 77 3.95 -11.21 -20.61
CA PHE A 77 4.53 -10.04 -19.94
C PHE A 77 5.39 -10.46 -18.75
N SER A 78 6.41 -9.64 -18.43
CA SER A 78 7.19 -9.77 -17.20
C SER A 78 6.35 -9.40 -15.96
N GLY A 79 6.83 -9.73 -14.76
CA GLY A 79 6.18 -9.38 -13.49
C GLY A 79 5.89 -7.88 -13.36
N GLY A 80 6.89 -7.05 -13.61
CA GLY A 80 6.73 -5.59 -13.57
C GLY A 80 5.77 -5.04 -14.64
N GLN A 81 5.75 -5.64 -15.83
CA GLN A 81 4.77 -5.28 -16.87
C GLN A 81 3.36 -5.68 -16.47
N ARG A 82 3.15 -6.84 -15.83
CA ARG A 82 1.84 -7.24 -15.30
C ARG A 82 1.38 -6.30 -14.21
N GLN A 83 2.28 -5.84 -13.34
CA GLN A 83 1.97 -4.81 -12.33
C GLN A 83 1.48 -3.53 -12.99
N ARG A 84 2.15 -3.05 -14.04
CA ARG A 84 1.71 -1.88 -14.82
C ARG A 84 0.35 -2.07 -15.49
N ILE A 85 0.01 -3.29 -15.95
CA ILE A 85 -1.33 -3.61 -16.44
C ILE A 85 -2.36 -3.50 -15.31
N GLY A 86 -2.05 -3.98 -14.09
CA GLY A 86 -2.89 -3.84 -12.91
C GLY A 86 -3.14 -2.37 -12.54
N ILE A 87 -2.09 -1.54 -12.61
CA ILE A 87 -2.18 -0.09 -12.40
C ILE A 87 -3.07 0.55 -13.48
N ALA A 88 -2.84 0.25 -14.77
CA ALA A 88 -3.66 0.77 -15.87
C ALA A 88 -5.13 0.41 -15.72
N ARG A 89 -5.43 -0.83 -15.28
CA ARG A 89 -6.81 -1.28 -14.99
C ARG A 89 -7.45 -0.46 -13.87
N ALA A 90 -6.72 -0.22 -12.79
CA ALA A 90 -7.23 0.57 -11.66
C ALA A 90 -7.49 2.04 -12.08
N LEU A 91 -6.60 2.64 -12.86
CA LEU A 91 -6.72 4.00 -13.37
C LEU A 91 -7.86 4.17 -14.39
N ALA A 92 -8.17 3.11 -15.15
CA ALA A 92 -9.17 3.15 -16.22
C ALA A 92 -10.58 3.50 -15.74
N VAL A 93 -10.87 3.39 -14.45
CA VAL A 93 -12.17 3.79 -13.87
C VAL A 93 -12.11 5.15 -13.14
N GLN A 94 -11.01 5.89 -13.30
CA GLN A 94 -10.79 7.24 -12.75
C GLN A 94 -11.04 7.30 -11.22
N PRO A 95 -10.28 6.52 -10.42
CA PRO A 95 -10.44 6.50 -8.98
C PRO A 95 -9.97 7.80 -8.33
N GLN A 96 -10.39 8.02 -7.08
CA GLN A 96 -9.89 9.07 -6.20
C GLN A 96 -8.92 8.52 -5.15
N LEU A 97 -9.10 7.24 -4.79
CA LEU A 97 -8.27 6.53 -3.82
C LEU A 97 -7.81 5.20 -4.42
N LEU A 98 -6.51 4.94 -4.33
CA LEU A 98 -5.92 3.65 -4.64
C LEU A 98 -5.42 2.98 -3.36
N VAL A 99 -5.91 1.77 -3.10
CA VAL A 99 -5.37 0.88 -2.07
C VAL A 99 -4.31 0.01 -2.71
N CYS A 100 -3.06 0.19 -2.30
CA CYS A 100 -1.91 -0.54 -2.81
C CYS A 100 -1.48 -1.57 -1.75
N ASP A 101 -1.88 -2.82 -1.93
CA ASP A 101 -1.57 -3.91 -0.98
C ASP A 101 -0.31 -4.63 -1.43
N GLU A 102 0.82 -4.35 -0.75
CA GLU A 102 2.15 -4.89 -1.05
C GLU A 102 2.51 -4.87 -2.56
N SER A 103 2.02 -3.88 -3.26
CA SER A 103 1.99 -3.81 -4.73
C SER A 103 3.37 -3.78 -5.41
N VAL A 104 4.46 -3.68 -4.66
CA VAL A 104 5.84 -3.68 -5.16
C VAL A 104 6.71 -4.76 -4.53
N ALA A 105 6.23 -5.49 -3.52
CA ALA A 105 7.03 -6.43 -2.73
C ALA A 105 7.58 -7.64 -3.53
N ALA A 106 6.87 -8.06 -4.58
CA ALA A 106 7.25 -9.21 -5.42
C ALA A 106 8.14 -8.83 -6.61
N LEU A 107 8.59 -7.55 -6.70
CA LEU A 107 9.38 -7.03 -7.81
C LEU A 107 10.86 -6.93 -7.42
N ASP A 108 11.74 -7.06 -8.40
CA ASP A 108 13.15 -6.74 -8.18
C ASP A 108 13.35 -5.23 -7.92
N VAL A 109 14.44 -4.88 -7.22
CA VAL A 109 14.72 -3.52 -6.72
C VAL A 109 14.65 -2.46 -7.83
N SER A 110 15.16 -2.78 -9.02
CA SER A 110 15.17 -1.83 -10.15
C SER A 110 13.76 -1.55 -10.67
N ILE A 111 12.93 -2.58 -10.80
CA ILE A 111 11.54 -2.44 -11.23
C ILE A 111 10.68 -1.79 -10.12
N GLN A 112 10.95 -2.14 -8.86
CA GLN A 112 10.31 -1.51 -7.71
C GLN A 112 10.49 0.01 -7.74
N ALA A 113 11.71 0.50 -7.92
CA ALA A 113 12.00 1.94 -8.01
C ALA A 113 11.22 2.61 -9.17
N GLN A 114 11.13 1.95 -10.34
CA GLN A 114 10.36 2.47 -11.46
C GLN A 114 8.86 2.56 -11.18
N ILE A 115 8.29 1.59 -10.45
CA ILE A 115 6.87 1.61 -10.08
C ILE A 115 6.60 2.67 -9.02
N LEU A 116 7.51 2.88 -8.05
CA LEU A 116 7.38 3.94 -7.06
C LEU A 116 7.39 5.34 -7.70
N ASN A 117 8.32 5.57 -8.63
CA ASN A 117 8.33 6.82 -9.41
C ASN A 117 7.01 7.00 -10.19
N LEU A 118 6.51 5.94 -10.82
CA LEU A 118 5.22 5.98 -11.50
C LEU A 118 4.06 6.36 -10.54
N PHE A 119 4.04 5.84 -9.31
CA PHE A 119 3.02 6.23 -8.32
C PHE A 119 3.12 7.71 -7.92
N MET A 120 4.34 8.25 -7.78
CA MET A 120 4.54 9.69 -7.52
C MET A 120 4.04 10.54 -8.68
N ASP A 121 4.44 10.21 -9.92
CA ASP A 121 4.00 10.92 -11.11
C ASP A 121 2.47 10.91 -11.24
N LEU A 122 1.83 9.75 -11.03
CA LEU A 122 0.38 9.60 -11.08
C LEU A 122 -0.34 10.37 -9.96
N ARG A 123 0.25 10.44 -8.76
CA ARG A 123 -0.29 11.26 -7.66
C ARG A 123 -0.33 12.73 -8.07
N ASP A 124 0.77 13.23 -8.61
CA ASP A 124 0.92 14.63 -8.95
C ASP A 124 0.08 15.00 -10.20
N GLU A 125 -0.01 14.11 -11.20
CA GLU A 125 -0.80 14.32 -12.41
C GLU A 125 -2.31 14.27 -12.15
N LEU A 126 -2.77 13.29 -11.34
CA LEU A 126 -4.19 12.96 -11.20
C LEU A 126 -4.80 13.36 -9.85
N GLY A 127 -4.02 13.88 -8.90
CA GLY A 127 -4.47 14.23 -7.56
C GLY A 127 -4.95 13.00 -6.76
N LEU A 128 -4.30 11.86 -6.94
CA LEU A 128 -4.69 10.60 -6.30
C LEU A 128 -4.31 10.56 -4.83
N THR A 129 -5.19 10.00 -4.01
CA THR A 129 -4.87 9.58 -2.64
C THR A 129 -4.47 8.11 -2.65
N TYR A 130 -3.42 7.76 -1.89
CA TYR A 130 -3.00 6.37 -1.70
C TYR A 130 -3.22 5.89 -0.28
N LEU A 131 -3.70 4.66 -0.13
CA LEU A 131 -3.53 3.86 1.07
C LEU A 131 -2.51 2.76 0.72
N PHE A 132 -1.26 2.95 1.14
CA PHE A 132 -0.16 2.06 0.80
C PHE A 132 0.13 1.10 1.95
N ILE A 133 0.02 -0.20 1.71
CA ILE A 133 0.35 -1.25 2.68
C ILE A 133 1.69 -1.84 2.27
N SER A 134 2.67 -1.79 3.17
CA SER A 134 4.02 -2.30 2.92
C SER A 134 4.67 -2.77 4.22
N HIS A 135 5.56 -3.74 4.10
CA HIS A 135 6.52 -4.11 5.14
C HIS A 135 7.90 -3.49 4.90
N ASP A 136 8.10 -2.81 3.77
CA ASP A 136 9.34 -2.11 3.43
C ASP A 136 9.24 -0.64 3.87
N LEU A 137 9.95 -0.31 4.95
CA LEU A 137 9.95 1.04 5.52
C LEU A 137 10.65 2.05 4.62
N GLY A 138 11.61 1.64 3.78
CA GLY A 138 12.24 2.54 2.81
C GLY A 138 11.25 3.02 1.75
N VAL A 139 10.35 2.14 1.31
CA VAL A 139 9.24 2.50 0.41
C VAL A 139 8.29 3.48 1.10
N VAL A 140 7.95 3.22 2.37
CA VAL A 140 7.05 4.08 3.16
C VAL A 140 7.66 5.47 3.35
N GLU A 141 8.94 5.56 3.70
CA GLU A 141 9.67 6.82 3.86
C GLU A 141 9.63 7.69 2.59
N HIS A 142 9.71 7.04 1.43
CA HIS A 142 9.83 7.75 0.15
C HIS A 142 8.47 8.20 -0.43
N LEU A 143 7.40 7.42 -0.20
CA LEU A 143 6.12 7.62 -0.89
C LEU A 143 5.03 8.27 -0.02
N CYS A 144 5.08 8.07 1.31
CA CYS A 144 3.97 8.37 2.20
C CYS A 144 4.16 9.70 2.93
N ASP A 145 3.06 10.41 3.24
CA ASP A 145 3.05 11.61 4.09
C ASP A 145 2.83 11.25 5.56
N ARG A 146 2.06 10.18 5.81
CA ARG A 146 1.72 9.67 7.15
C ARG A 146 1.86 8.16 7.20
N VAL A 147 2.22 7.67 8.38
CA VAL A 147 2.37 6.24 8.66
C VAL A 147 1.46 5.82 9.80
N VAL A 148 0.88 4.63 9.65
CA VAL A 148 0.19 3.91 10.71
C VAL A 148 0.89 2.56 10.88
N VAL A 149 1.55 2.37 12.02
CA VAL A 149 2.23 1.11 12.35
C VAL A 149 1.24 0.20 13.06
N MET A 150 1.14 -1.04 12.58
CA MET A 150 0.25 -2.05 13.14
C MET A 150 1.04 -3.26 13.64
N TYR A 151 0.61 -3.84 14.76
CA TYR A 151 1.13 -5.09 15.29
C TYR A 151 -0.01 -6.00 15.72
N LEU A 152 -0.07 -7.22 15.20
CA LEU A 152 -1.14 -8.21 15.46
C LEU A 152 -2.56 -7.58 15.42
N GLY A 153 -2.86 -6.85 14.33
CA GLY A 153 -4.17 -6.27 14.09
C GLY A 153 -4.51 -4.99 14.87
N ARG A 154 -3.57 -4.48 15.70
CA ARG A 154 -3.77 -3.22 16.45
C ARG A 154 -2.83 -2.13 15.95
N VAL A 155 -3.35 -0.91 15.91
CA VAL A 155 -2.52 0.29 15.68
C VAL A 155 -1.71 0.53 16.93
N VAL A 156 -0.38 0.59 16.77
CA VAL A 156 0.56 0.83 17.87
C VAL A 156 1.15 2.24 17.82
N GLU A 157 1.28 2.81 16.62
CA GLU A 157 1.80 4.16 16.44
C GLU A 157 1.28 4.78 15.15
N SER A 158 1.08 6.10 15.11
CA SER A 158 0.72 6.87 13.92
C SER A 158 1.29 8.28 14.00
N ALA A 159 2.03 8.67 12.95
CA ALA A 159 2.62 10.01 12.85
C ALA A 159 2.81 10.42 11.38
N SER A 160 3.30 11.64 11.12
CA SER A 160 3.91 11.96 9.83
C SER A 160 5.16 11.11 9.61
N VAL A 161 5.54 10.90 8.35
CA VAL A 161 6.76 10.14 8.01
C VAL A 161 7.97 10.75 8.73
N ASP A 162 8.19 12.04 8.58
CA ASP A 162 9.34 12.74 9.17
C ASP A 162 9.42 12.54 10.69
N GLU A 163 8.30 12.68 11.39
CA GLU A 163 8.24 12.51 12.85
C GLU A 163 8.49 11.05 13.26
N LEU A 164 7.89 10.09 12.56
CA LEU A 164 8.06 8.67 12.86
C LEU A 164 9.51 8.21 12.67
N PHE A 165 10.15 8.62 11.58
CA PHE A 165 11.53 8.23 11.28
C PHE A 165 12.55 8.95 12.17
N ALA A 166 12.26 10.19 12.61
CA ALA A 166 13.13 10.94 13.53
C ALA A 166 12.95 10.53 14.99
N ARG A 167 11.71 10.23 15.42
CA ARG A 167 11.32 10.11 16.84
C ARG A 167 10.29 9.04 17.10
N ALA A 168 10.47 7.83 16.53
CA ALA A 168 9.59 6.70 16.84
C ALA A 168 9.46 6.52 18.37
N ASN A 169 8.24 6.44 18.84
CA ASN A 169 7.95 6.35 20.26
C ASN A 169 7.71 4.91 20.72
N HIS A 170 6.92 4.12 19.96
CA HIS A 170 6.60 2.75 20.35
C HIS A 170 7.82 1.83 20.16
N PRO A 171 8.17 0.97 21.15
CA PRO A 171 9.35 0.09 21.05
C PRO A 171 9.35 -0.83 19.83
N TYR A 172 8.19 -1.27 19.34
CA TYR A 172 8.09 -2.04 18.10
C TYR A 172 8.53 -1.22 16.88
N THR A 173 8.07 0.03 16.76
CA THR A 173 8.45 0.94 15.66
C THR A 173 9.94 1.23 15.69
N GLN A 174 10.49 1.49 16.88
CA GLN A 174 11.94 1.71 17.05
C GLN A 174 12.74 0.49 16.57
N ALA A 175 12.30 -0.72 16.94
CA ALA A 175 12.95 -1.94 16.54
C ALA A 175 12.82 -2.21 15.02
N LEU A 176 11.70 -1.84 14.39
CA LEU A 176 11.55 -1.90 12.93
C LEU A 176 12.50 -0.94 12.22
N LEU A 177 12.59 0.31 12.67
CA LEU A 177 13.46 1.31 12.08
C LEU A 177 14.95 0.98 12.25
N ALA A 178 15.32 0.33 13.36
CA ALA A 178 16.67 -0.13 13.61
C ALA A 178 17.13 -1.24 12.62
N GLN A 179 16.19 -1.92 11.96
CA GLN A 179 16.49 -2.95 10.95
C GLN A 179 16.70 -2.41 9.54
N ILE A 180 16.43 -1.12 9.30
CA ILE A 180 16.67 -0.50 7.99
C ILE A 180 18.18 -0.44 7.75
N PRO A 181 18.70 -1.05 6.66
CA PRO A 181 20.12 -0.95 6.32
C PRO A 181 20.50 0.50 6.04
N ARG A 182 21.41 1.07 6.85
CA ARG A 182 21.98 2.38 6.61
C ARG A 182 23.34 2.22 5.96
N PHE A 183 23.54 2.78 4.78
CA PHE A 183 24.79 2.66 4.03
C PHE A 183 25.94 3.49 4.63
N ASP A 184 25.63 4.48 5.46
CA ASP A 184 26.57 5.36 6.13
C ASP A 184 27.14 4.77 7.42
N VAL A 185 26.52 3.75 7.98
CA VAL A 185 26.95 3.08 9.20
C VAL A 185 27.31 1.62 8.88
N ARG A 186 28.59 1.27 8.95
CA ARG A 186 29.02 -0.14 8.97
C ARG A 186 28.62 -0.80 10.30
N SER A 187 27.35 -1.13 10.43
CA SER A 187 26.90 -1.97 11.54
C SER A 187 27.36 -3.42 11.27
N THR A 188 28.09 -3.99 12.21
CA THR A 188 28.55 -5.37 12.17
C THR A 188 27.53 -6.35 12.75
N ARG A 189 26.43 -5.86 13.32
CA ARG A 189 25.34 -6.65 13.88
C ARG A 189 23.98 -5.99 13.61
N TYR A 190 23.03 -6.81 13.20
CA TYR A 190 21.61 -6.44 13.16
C TYR A 190 20.98 -6.90 14.48
N ASP A 191 20.44 -5.98 15.27
CA ASP A 191 19.67 -6.31 16.47
C ASP A 191 18.27 -6.75 16.03
N ALA A 192 18.10 -8.05 15.80
CA ALA A 192 16.80 -8.62 15.49
C ALA A 192 15.85 -8.44 16.70
N ILE A 193 14.57 -8.21 16.42
CA ILE A 193 13.54 -8.23 17.47
C ILE A 193 13.48 -9.65 18.03
N GLU A 194 13.89 -9.82 19.30
CA GLU A 194 13.94 -11.11 19.96
C GLU A 194 12.53 -11.72 20.15
N GLY A 195 12.48 -13.05 20.22
CA GLY A 195 11.26 -13.83 20.47
C GLY A 195 10.42 -14.09 19.21
N GLU A 196 9.62 -15.14 19.27
CA GLU A 196 8.70 -15.54 18.20
C GLU A 196 7.51 -14.58 18.09
N ILE A 197 6.98 -14.42 16.88
CA ILE A 197 5.77 -13.65 16.65
C ILE A 197 4.58 -14.47 17.16
N PRO A 198 3.80 -13.97 18.15
CA PRO A 198 2.64 -14.69 18.63
C PRO A 198 1.60 -14.89 17.54
N SER A 199 0.82 -15.97 17.67
CA SER A 199 -0.24 -16.27 16.71
C SER A 199 -1.30 -15.16 16.69
N PRO A 200 -1.66 -14.64 15.52
CA PRO A 200 -2.75 -13.66 15.39
C PRO A 200 -4.13 -14.23 15.75
N LEU A 201 -4.28 -15.57 15.75
CA LEU A 201 -5.51 -16.25 16.16
C LEU A 201 -5.70 -16.29 17.68
N SER A 202 -4.60 -16.16 18.44
CA SER A 202 -4.59 -16.12 19.90
C SER A 202 -3.57 -15.07 20.35
N PRO A 203 -3.88 -13.77 20.17
CA PRO A 203 -2.96 -12.71 20.52
C PRO A 203 -2.75 -12.66 22.05
N PRO A 204 -1.57 -12.22 22.52
CA PRO A 204 -1.30 -12.01 23.94
C PRO A 204 -2.30 -11.05 24.59
N SER A 205 -2.58 -11.24 25.89
CA SER A 205 -3.34 -10.30 26.70
C SER A 205 -2.61 -8.96 26.82
N GLY A 206 -3.33 -7.90 27.14
CA GLY A 206 -2.77 -6.57 27.34
C GLY A 206 -2.15 -5.96 26.06
N CYS A 207 -0.93 -5.47 26.15
CA CYS A 207 -0.15 -5.00 25.01
C CYS A 207 0.31 -6.19 24.18
N HIS A 208 -0.12 -6.31 22.93
CA HIS A 208 0.24 -7.45 22.05
C HIS A 208 1.75 -7.61 21.84
N PHE A 209 2.52 -6.52 21.96
CA PHE A 209 3.97 -6.55 21.78
C PHE A 209 4.74 -6.94 23.06
N HIS A 210 4.08 -7.02 24.24
CA HIS A 210 4.77 -7.25 25.51
C HIS A 210 5.71 -8.48 25.55
N PRO A 211 5.42 -9.63 24.87
CA PRO A 211 6.32 -10.77 24.92
C PRO A 211 7.68 -10.53 24.25
N ARG A 212 7.76 -9.53 23.39
CA ARG A 212 8.95 -9.17 22.60
C ARG A 212 9.48 -7.77 22.94
N CYS A 213 8.86 -7.10 23.91
CA CYS A 213 9.22 -5.75 24.30
C CYS A 213 10.31 -5.78 25.39
N PRO A 214 11.50 -5.17 25.18
CA PRO A 214 12.55 -5.15 26.21
C PRO A 214 12.17 -4.29 27.43
N TYR A 215 11.12 -3.47 27.33
CA TYR A 215 10.63 -2.57 28.38
C TYR A 215 9.33 -3.05 29.00
N ALA A 216 8.94 -4.33 28.78
CA ALA A 216 7.67 -4.83 29.24
C ALA A 216 7.57 -4.85 30.78
N THR A 217 6.47 -4.30 31.32
CA THR A 217 6.13 -4.31 32.75
C THR A 217 4.98 -5.28 33.02
N ALA A 218 4.63 -5.50 34.31
CA ALA A 218 3.46 -6.30 34.69
C ALA A 218 2.18 -5.72 34.06
N ARG A 219 2.01 -4.42 34.08
CA ARG A 219 0.87 -3.71 33.47
C ARG A 219 0.72 -4.01 31.98
N CYS A 220 1.84 -4.12 31.24
CA CYS A 220 1.79 -4.46 29.80
C CYS A 220 1.20 -5.84 29.53
N ARG A 221 1.21 -6.76 30.48
CA ARG A 221 0.65 -8.12 30.36
C ARG A 221 -0.85 -8.16 30.64
N GLU A 222 -1.33 -7.23 31.46
CA GLU A 222 -2.70 -7.21 31.99
C GLU A 222 -3.60 -6.25 31.23
N GLU A 223 -3.05 -5.08 30.84
CA GLU A 223 -3.81 -3.96 30.27
C GLU A 223 -3.32 -3.60 28.86
N ALA A 224 -4.26 -3.42 27.93
CA ALA A 224 -3.95 -2.92 26.59
C ALA A 224 -3.75 -1.40 26.65
N PRO A 225 -2.60 -0.85 26.17
CA PRO A 225 -2.38 0.58 26.17
C PRO A 225 -3.35 1.27 25.19
N ALA A 226 -3.90 2.41 25.60
CA ALA A 226 -4.70 3.26 24.73
C ALA A 226 -3.79 4.03 23.75
N LEU A 227 -4.28 4.24 22.53
CA LEU A 227 -3.62 5.10 21.56
C LEU A 227 -3.79 6.56 22.01
N ARG A 228 -2.70 7.24 22.39
CA ARG A 228 -2.68 8.60 22.92
C ARG A 228 -1.71 9.49 22.16
N GLU A 229 -1.99 10.77 22.12
CA GLU A 229 -1.10 11.76 21.53
C GLU A 229 0.11 11.98 22.44
N VAL A 230 1.31 11.80 21.87
CA VAL A 230 2.61 11.97 22.56
C VAL A 230 3.32 13.24 22.10
N SER A 231 3.01 13.72 20.91
CA SER A 231 3.36 15.04 20.37
C SER A 231 2.30 15.43 19.32
N PRO A 232 2.24 16.68 18.84
CA PRO A 232 1.21 17.11 17.88
C PRO A 232 1.10 16.18 16.66
N ASN A 233 -0.08 15.58 16.46
CA ASN A 233 -0.38 14.60 15.41
C ASN A 233 0.45 13.30 15.44
N HIS A 234 1.10 12.99 16.56
CA HIS A 234 1.83 11.75 16.80
C HIS A 234 1.13 10.95 17.90
N LEU A 235 0.57 9.81 17.55
CA LEU A 235 -0.17 8.92 18.45
C LEU A 235 0.66 7.66 18.71
N SER A 236 0.70 7.22 19.97
CA SER A 236 1.37 5.97 20.36
C SER A 236 0.59 5.22 21.44
N ALA A 237 0.51 3.90 21.31
CA ALA A 237 -0.14 2.99 22.24
C ALA A 237 0.91 2.28 23.11
N CYS A 238 1.50 3.00 24.07
CA CYS A 238 2.55 2.46 24.94
C CYS A 238 2.39 2.98 26.38
N HIS A 239 2.47 2.10 27.38
CA HIS A 239 2.40 2.46 28.78
C HIS A 239 3.62 3.28 29.28
N LEU A 240 4.74 3.28 28.54
CA LEU A 240 5.88 4.14 28.84
C LEU A 240 5.53 5.63 28.72
N ASN A 241 4.50 5.99 27.96
CA ASN A 241 4.02 7.36 27.79
C ASN A 241 3.16 7.87 28.96
N GLU A 242 2.82 6.98 29.91
CA GLU A 242 1.97 7.29 31.05
C GLU A 242 2.79 7.48 32.36
N GLN A 243 4.10 7.56 32.26
CA GLN A 243 4.94 7.91 33.41
C GLN A 243 4.85 9.41 33.67
N PRO A 244 4.60 9.84 34.91
CA PRO A 244 4.48 11.24 35.28
C PRO A 244 5.79 12.02 35.12
#